data_1d7e30c72434411d2364a124d469e03d
#
_entry.id   1d7e30c72434411d2364a124d469e03d
#
_cell.length_a   1.000
_cell.length_b   1.000
_cell.length_c   1.000
_cell.angle_alpha   90.00
_cell.angle_beta   90.00
_cell.angle_gamma   90.00
#
_symmetry.space_group_name_H-M   'P 1'
#
loop_
_entity.id
_entity.type
_entity.pdbx_description
1 polymer ?
#
loop_
_entity_poly.entity_id
_entity_poly.type
_entity_poly.pdbx_seq_one_letter_code
_entity_poly.pdbx_strand_id
1 'polypeptide(L)'
;MKIEEYVIAYLGSVLDVPVSGDVPEMDTLDAFVTVEKTGSSNSRHIRAATIAVQSWAGSRADAAALNESVIYAMAGIQERAEICRCQLNTDYNYPDLTRNKPRYQAVFEITYYA
;
A
#
# COMPACT_ATOMS: atom_id res chain seq x y z
N MET A 1 -14.49 6.25 -8.84
CA MET A 1 -13.38 5.29 -8.70
C MET A 1 -13.16 4.95 -7.22
N LYS A 2 -13.00 3.69 -6.94
CA LYS A 2 -12.65 3.25 -5.58
C LYS A 2 -11.13 3.17 -5.51
N ILE A 3 -10.53 4.17 -4.89
CA ILE A 3 -9.08 4.33 -4.90
C ILE A 3 -8.34 3.17 -4.23
N GLU A 4 -8.90 2.61 -3.16
CA GLU A 4 -8.29 1.47 -2.49
C GLU A 4 -8.17 0.27 -3.44
N GLU A 5 -9.26 -0.04 -4.15
CA GLU A 5 -9.26 -1.13 -5.13
C GLU A 5 -8.32 -0.86 -6.30
N TYR A 6 -8.24 0.41 -6.70
CA TYR A 6 -7.33 0.83 -7.77
C TYR A 6 -5.87 0.56 -7.38
N VAL A 7 -5.50 0.95 -6.16
CA VAL A 7 -4.13 0.75 -5.66
C VAL A 7 -3.82 -0.74 -5.52
N ILE A 8 -4.79 -1.53 -5.03
CA ILE A 8 -4.62 -2.98 -4.92
C ILE A 8 -4.32 -3.58 -6.29
N ALA A 9 -5.10 -3.23 -7.31
CA ALA A 9 -4.92 -3.75 -8.66
C ALA A 9 -3.58 -3.31 -9.25
N TYR A 10 -3.22 -2.04 -9.05
CA TYR A 10 -1.95 -1.53 -9.56
C TYR A 10 -0.76 -2.26 -8.93
N LEU A 11 -0.72 -2.33 -7.60
CA LEU A 11 0.38 -3.01 -6.91
C LEU A 11 0.43 -4.49 -7.23
N GLY A 12 -0.73 -5.13 -7.38
CA GLY A 12 -0.80 -6.53 -7.76
C GLY A 12 -0.22 -6.80 -9.14
N SER A 13 -0.23 -5.80 -10.02
CA SER A 13 0.32 -5.93 -11.37
C SER A 13 1.83 -5.71 -11.45
N VAL A 14 2.43 -5.05 -10.45
CA VAL A 14 3.85 -4.66 -10.48
C VAL A 14 4.69 -5.34 -9.40
N LEU A 15 4.09 -5.91 -8.37
CA LEU A 15 4.80 -6.62 -7.31
C LEU A 15 4.70 -8.14 -7.53
N ASP A 16 5.69 -8.86 -7.03
CA ASP A 16 5.76 -10.32 -7.14
C ASP A 16 5.07 -11.06 -5.98
N VAL A 17 4.40 -10.34 -5.10
CA VAL A 17 3.72 -10.92 -3.94
C VAL A 17 2.22 -10.66 -4.03
N PRO A 18 1.40 -11.44 -3.33
CA PRO A 18 -0.04 -11.18 -3.28
C PRO A 18 -0.35 -9.82 -2.65
N VAL A 19 -1.32 -9.10 -3.22
CA VAL A 19 -1.77 -7.80 -2.74
C VAL A 19 -3.28 -7.85 -2.54
N SER A 20 -3.74 -7.44 -1.36
CA SER A 20 -5.17 -7.48 -1.03
C SER A 20 -5.53 -6.37 -0.04
N GLY A 21 -6.83 -6.19 0.20
CA GLY A 21 -7.31 -5.25 1.21
C GLY A 21 -7.39 -5.83 2.60
N ASP A 22 -7.41 -7.15 2.71
CA ASP A 22 -7.52 -7.85 3.98
C ASP A 22 -6.33 -8.76 4.21
N VAL A 23 -6.01 -9.01 5.48
CA VAL A 23 -4.93 -9.93 5.83
C VAL A 23 -5.39 -11.35 5.48
N PRO A 24 -4.64 -12.06 4.60
CA PRO A 24 -5.02 -13.42 4.23
C PRO A 24 -4.73 -14.42 5.35
N GLU A 25 -5.15 -15.65 5.14
CA GLU A 25 -4.79 -16.76 6.03
C GLU A 25 -3.27 -16.86 6.10
N MET A 26 -2.72 -16.74 7.31
CA MET A 26 -1.29 -16.53 7.50
C MET A 26 -0.42 -17.74 7.24
N ASP A 27 -0.99 -18.93 7.37
CA ASP A 27 -0.20 -20.16 7.38
C ASP A 27 0.38 -20.53 6.01
N THR A 28 -0.08 -19.85 4.94
CA THR A 28 0.27 -20.23 3.58
C THR A 28 1.12 -19.22 2.83
N LEU A 29 1.34 -18.03 3.41
CA LEU A 29 2.05 -16.95 2.71
C LEU A 29 3.26 -16.47 3.49
N ASP A 30 4.44 -16.49 2.83
CA ASP A 30 5.68 -15.96 3.42
C ASP A 30 5.70 -14.44 3.39
N ALA A 31 5.23 -13.85 2.29
CA ALA A 31 5.22 -12.41 2.11
C ALA A 31 3.97 -11.98 1.36
N PHE A 32 3.41 -10.84 1.74
CA PHE A 32 2.24 -10.26 1.07
C PHE A 32 2.11 -8.79 1.44
N VAL A 33 1.26 -8.08 0.69
CA VAL A 33 0.99 -6.66 0.90
C VAL A 33 -0.50 -6.46 1.12
N THR A 34 -0.84 -5.61 2.10
CA THR A 34 -2.21 -5.18 2.32
C THR A 34 -2.32 -3.68 2.11
N VAL A 35 -3.48 -3.23 1.62
CA VAL A 35 -3.74 -1.83 1.29
C VAL A 35 -4.99 -1.38 2.03
N GLU A 36 -4.91 -0.24 2.69
CA GLU A 36 -6.02 0.29 3.46
C GLU A 36 -6.16 1.79 3.23
N LYS A 37 -7.35 2.23 2.87
CA LYS A 37 -7.65 3.67 2.85
C LYS A 37 -8.03 4.08 4.26
N THR A 38 -7.27 4.99 4.85
CA THR A 38 -7.47 5.44 6.23
C THR A 38 -8.21 6.78 6.32
N GLY A 39 -8.28 7.53 5.22
CA GLY A 39 -8.99 8.79 5.19
C GLY A 39 -9.16 9.29 3.78
N SER A 40 -10.04 10.29 3.60
CA SER A 40 -10.28 10.88 2.29
C SER A 40 -10.88 12.27 2.42
N SER A 41 -10.74 13.06 1.37
CA SER A 41 -11.39 14.35 1.25
C SER A 41 -11.76 14.61 -0.21
N ASN A 42 -12.71 15.52 -0.40
CA ASN A 42 -13.21 15.89 -1.73
C ASN A 42 -13.07 17.37 -1.95
N SER A 43 -12.70 17.76 -3.17
CA SER A 43 -12.75 19.14 -3.61
C SER A 43 -13.12 19.14 -5.09
N ARG A 44 -14.38 19.41 -5.38
CA ARG A 44 -14.93 19.47 -6.75
C ARG A 44 -14.64 18.17 -7.51
N HIS A 45 -13.75 18.21 -8.51
CA HIS A 45 -13.45 17.07 -9.38
C HIS A 45 -12.20 16.30 -8.94
N ILE A 46 -11.53 16.77 -7.90
CA ILE A 46 -10.32 16.14 -7.40
C ILE A 46 -10.58 15.59 -6.00
N ARG A 47 -10.22 14.35 -5.81
CA ARG A 47 -10.32 13.68 -4.53
C ARG A 47 -8.93 13.42 -3.97
N ALA A 48 -8.83 13.38 -2.66
CA ALA A 48 -7.61 13.02 -1.97
C ALA A 48 -7.89 11.87 -1.00
N ALA A 49 -6.93 10.97 -0.89
CA ALA A 49 -7.04 9.85 0.04
C ALA A 49 -5.69 9.59 0.70
N THR A 50 -5.77 9.15 1.94
CA THR A 50 -4.61 8.63 2.66
C THR A 50 -4.67 7.11 2.55
N ILE A 51 -3.60 6.53 2.02
CA ILE A 51 -3.51 5.09 1.77
C ILE A 51 -2.34 4.54 2.58
N ALA A 52 -2.62 3.58 3.46
CA ALA A 52 -1.59 2.85 4.18
C ALA A 52 -1.34 1.53 3.46
N VAL A 53 -0.08 1.25 3.18
CA VAL A 53 0.33 0.01 2.52
C VAL A 53 1.24 -0.75 3.48
N GLN A 54 0.80 -1.93 3.90
CA GLN A 54 1.55 -2.76 4.83
C GLN A 54 2.28 -3.86 4.08
N SER A 55 3.57 -3.98 4.37
CA SER A 55 4.44 -5.03 3.80
C SER A 55 4.74 -6.05 4.88
N TRP A 56 4.28 -7.29 4.66
CA TRP A 56 4.39 -8.40 5.61
C TRP A 56 5.38 -9.42 5.09
N ALA A 57 6.25 -9.91 5.96
CA ALA A 57 7.23 -10.92 5.58
C ALA A 57 7.65 -11.76 6.78
N GLY A 58 8.52 -12.73 6.56
CA GLY A 58 8.97 -13.65 7.60
C GLY A 58 10.02 -13.07 8.54
N SER A 59 10.64 -11.96 8.16
CA SER A 59 11.64 -11.28 8.99
C SER A 59 11.48 -9.78 8.83
N ARG A 60 12.04 -9.03 9.78
CA ARG A 60 12.03 -7.57 9.70
C ARG A 60 12.80 -7.08 8.47
N ALA A 61 13.93 -7.71 8.18
CA ALA A 61 14.73 -7.33 7.01
C ALA A 61 13.96 -7.53 5.71
N ASP A 62 13.25 -8.64 5.59
CA ASP A 62 12.46 -8.93 4.39
C ASP A 62 11.24 -8.00 4.28
N ALA A 63 10.60 -7.68 5.41
CA ALA A 63 9.50 -6.72 5.43
C ALA A 63 9.98 -5.33 5.00
N ALA A 64 11.16 -4.91 5.47
CA ALA A 64 11.74 -3.64 5.08
C ALA A 64 12.08 -3.61 3.58
N ALA A 65 12.62 -4.70 3.05
CA ALA A 65 12.92 -4.80 1.62
C ALA A 65 11.65 -4.73 0.78
N LEU A 66 10.59 -5.43 1.20
CA LEU A 66 9.30 -5.37 0.51
C LEU A 66 8.73 -3.96 0.56
N ASN A 67 8.87 -3.27 1.69
CA ASN A 67 8.43 -1.89 1.83
C ASN A 67 9.12 -0.97 0.82
N GLU A 68 10.43 -1.15 0.59
CA GLU A 68 11.16 -0.38 -0.41
C GLU A 68 10.62 -0.64 -1.81
N SER A 69 10.27 -1.89 -2.11
CA SER A 69 9.66 -2.24 -3.40
C SER A 69 8.30 -1.56 -3.57
N VAL A 70 7.51 -1.49 -2.49
CA VAL A 70 6.22 -0.80 -2.49
C VAL A 70 6.42 0.70 -2.76
N ILE A 71 7.37 1.33 -2.08
CA ILE A 71 7.63 2.76 -2.26
C ILE A 71 8.03 3.04 -3.71
N TYR A 72 8.92 2.23 -4.28
CA TYR A 72 9.34 2.36 -5.66
C TYR A 72 8.15 2.20 -6.62
N ALA A 73 7.34 1.17 -6.41
CA ALA A 73 6.18 0.92 -7.26
C ALA A 73 5.16 2.06 -7.18
N MET A 74 4.91 2.58 -5.96
CA MET A 74 3.93 3.66 -5.78
C MET A 74 4.39 4.96 -6.44
N ALA A 75 5.68 5.19 -6.56
CA ALA A 75 6.17 6.35 -7.30
C ALA A 75 5.73 6.32 -8.77
N GLY A 76 5.61 5.12 -9.35
CA GLY A 76 5.18 4.96 -10.73
C GLY A 76 3.68 5.12 -10.97
N ILE A 77 2.87 5.11 -9.90
CA ILE A 77 1.41 5.23 -10.07
C ILE A 77 1.02 6.60 -10.64
N GLN A 78 1.86 7.61 -10.45
CA GLN A 78 1.61 8.96 -10.96
C GLN A 78 1.59 9.03 -12.49
N GLU A 79 2.10 8.02 -13.17
CA GLU A 79 2.05 7.95 -14.62
C GLU A 79 0.67 7.54 -15.15
N ARG A 80 -0.20 7.04 -14.27
CA ARG A 80 -1.56 6.65 -14.65
C ARG A 80 -2.43 7.88 -14.84
N ALA A 81 -3.28 7.85 -15.87
CA ALA A 81 -4.12 9.00 -16.23
C ALA A 81 -5.07 9.42 -15.12
N GLU A 82 -5.54 8.46 -14.31
CA GLU A 82 -6.50 8.72 -13.23
C GLU A 82 -5.87 9.36 -12.01
N ILE A 83 -4.54 9.33 -11.89
CA ILE A 83 -3.83 9.79 -10.70
C ILE A 83 -3.20 11.15 -10.99
N CYS A 84 -3.50 12.14 -10.13
CA CYS A 84 -2.88 13.46 -10.22
C CYS A 84 -1.52 13.47 -9.54
N ARG A 85 -1.44 12.88 -8.34
CA ARG A 85 -0.23 12.92 -7.54
C ARG A 85 -0.27 11.78 -6.52
N CYS A 86 0.91 11.24 -6.24
CA CYS A 86 1.11 10.28 -5.13
C CYS A 86 2.38 10.70 -4.40
N GLN A 87 2.27 10.93 -3.09
CA GLN A 87 3.37 11.37 -2.28
C GLN A 87 3.51 10.48 -1.05
N LEU A 88 4.71 9.97 -0.83
CA LEU A 88 5.02 9.26 0.40
C LEU A 88 5.04 10.26 1.56
N ASN A 89 4.22 10.01 2.56
CA ASN A 89 4.14 10.85 3.74
C ASN A 89 5.13 10.38 4.79
N THR A 90 5.11 9.08 5.10
CA THR A 90 6.03 8.47 6.07
C THR A 90 6.04 6.96 5.86
N ASP A 91 7.08 6.30 6.35
CA ASP A 91 7.12 4.85 6.44
C ASP A 91 7.91 4.44 7.68
N TYR A 92 7.56 3.28 8.24
CA TYR A 92 8.14 2.85 9.50
C TYR A 92 7.91 1.37 9.76
N ASN A 93 8.74 0.82 10.65
CA ASN A 93 8.56 -0.53 11.17
C ASN A 93 7.31 -0.56 12.06
N TYR A 94 6.40 -1.48 11.75
CA TYR A 94 5.10 -1.54 12.41
C TYR A 94 4.67 -2.99 12.62
N PRO A 95 5.40 -3.76 13.46
CA PRO A 95 5.13 -5.19 13.59
C PRO A 95 3.74 -5.45 14.14
N ASP A 96 3.12 -6.52 13.67
CA ASP A 96 1.84 -6.98 14.20
C ASP A 96 2.11 -7.86 15.41
N LEU A 97 1.87 -7.32 16.60
CA LEU A 97 2.14 -8.02 17.85
C LEU A 97 1.12 -9.12 18.14
N THR A 98 -0.09 -8.99 17.62
CA THR A 98 -1.13 -9.99 17.80
C THR A 98 -0.80 -11.27 17.04
N ARG A 99 -0.32 -11.13 15.80
CA ARG A 99 0.07 -12.26 14.94
C ARG A 99 1.54 -12.62 15.09
N ASN A 100 2.30 -11.80 15.82
CA ASN A 100 3.74 -11.95 15.95
C ASN A 100 4.42 -12.03 14.59
N LYS A 101 4.09 -11.09 13.69
CA LYS A 101 4.61 -11.10 12.33
C LYS A 101 5.25 -9.77 12.00
N PRO A 102 6.45 -9.79 11.38
CA PRO A 102 7.11 -8.55 10.93
C PRO A 102 6.28 -7.83 9.87
N ARG A 103 6.23 -6.51 9.97
CA ARG A 103 5.44 -5.68 9.06
C ARG A 103 6.05 -4.29 9.01
N TYR A 104 6.13 -3.71 7.82
CA TYR A 104 6.39 -2.28 7.63
C TYR A 104 5.13 -1.62 7.10
N GLN A 105 4.97 -0.33 7.37
CA GLN A 105 3.86 0.44 6.84
C GLN A 105 4.38 1.70 6.17
N ALA A 106 3.92 1.94 4.94
CA ALA A 106 4.14 3.18 4.22
C ALA A 106 2.81 3.88 4.04
N VAL A 107 2.78 5.18 4.29
CA VAL A 107 1.56 5.99 4.22
C VAL A 107 1.72 6.99 3.09
N PHE A 108 0.77 6.98 2.16
CA PHE A 108 0.78 7.82 0.96
C PHE A 108 -0.42 8.75 0.95
N GLU A 109 -0.19 9.96 0.45
CA GLU A 109 -1.28 10.88 0.08
C GLU A 109 -1.44 10.80 -1.43
N ILE A 110 -2.64 10.44 -1.88
CA ILE A 110 -2.94 10.31 -3.30
C ILE A 110 -4.05 11.27 -3.68
N THR A 111 -3.82 12.09 -4.71
CA THR A 111 -4.88 12.89 -5.32
C THR A 111 -5.20 12.29 -6.69
N TYR A 112 -6.48 12.24 -7.00
CA TYR A 112 -6.95 11.56 -8.19
C TYR A 112 -8.25 12.19 -8.70
N TYR A 113 -8.56 11.94 -9.97
CA TYR A 113 -9.80 12.46 -10.56
C TYR A 113 -10.99 11.62 -10.13
N ALA A 114 -12.05 12.31 -9.77
CA ALA A 114 -13.29 11.66 -9.31
C ALA A 114 -13.94 10.84 -10.43
#